data_939b0aeba6fdd9606604cd14eaea0a64
#
_entry.id   939b0aeba6fdd9606604cd14eaea0a64
#
_cell.length_a   1.000
_cell.length_b   1.000
_cell.length_c   1.000
_cell.angle_alpha   90.00
_cell.angle_beta   90.00
_cell.angle_gamma   90.00
#
_symmetry.space_group_name_H-M   'P 1'
#
loop_
_entity.id
_entity.type
_entity.pdbx_description
1 polymer ?
#
loop_
_entity_poly.entity_id
_entity_poly.type
_entity_poly.pdbx_seq_one_letter_code
_entity_poly.pdbx_strand_id
1 'polypeptide(L)'
;FDIAYKRNLRHNRSGQFIKADRVDWDLAFDIQKGDRQYLISINSQYWLDFFNDYLTPTLLGSVSSEKNSMTYMANVSDKFGDSDWSWNLSNIIAANNDLSLITAGLEWDISDNLNAKLNATRANAKLDRAFSLLDDYQRVNLEVKFQY
;
A
#
# COMPACT_ATOMS: atom_id res chain seq x y z
N PHE A 1 -12.06 8.55 -9.77
CA PHE A 1 -12.70 7.22 -9.78
C PHE A 1 -12.35 6.50 -11.06
N ASP A 2 -11.76 5.32 -10.94
CA ASP A 2 -11.39 4.48 -12.08
C ASP A 2 -12.01 3.09 -11.93
N ILE A 3 -12.39 2.50 -13.07
CA ILE A 3 -12.87 1.12 -13.17
C ILE A 3 -12.15 0.43 -14.33
N ALA A 4 -11.64 -0.77 -14.10
CA ALA A 4 -11.00 -1.60 -15.11
C ALA A 4 -11.56 -3.03 -15.09
N TYR A 5 -11.94 -3.53 -16.26
CA TYR A 5 -12.27 -4.92 -16.47
C TYR A 5 -11.09 -5.63 -17.14
N LYS A 6 -10.54 -6.63 -16.46
CA LYS A 6 -9.38 -7.39 -16.92
C LYS A 6 -9.79 -8.81 -17.29
N ARG A 7 -9.51 -9.21 -18.53
CA ARG A 7 -9.88 -10.52 -19.05
C ARG A 7 -8.70 -11.50 -19.04
N ASN A 8 -9.04 -12.77 -18.88
CA ASN A 8 -8.08 -13.87 -19.07
C ASN A 8 -6.82 -13.74 -18.23
N LEU A 9 -6.90 -13.18 -17.03
CA LEU A 9 -5.77 -13.14 -16.11
C LEU A 9 -5.38 -14.56 -15.73
N ARG A 10 -4.07 -14.86 -15.86
CA ARG A 10 -3.56 -16.17 -15.45
C ARG A 10 -3.53 -16.27 -13.94
N HIS A 11 -4.12 -17.34 -13.44
CA HIS A 11 -4.15 -17.65 -12.02
C HIS A 11 -3.69 -19.08 -11.79
N ASN A 12 -2.98 -19.34 -10.71
CA ASN A 12 -2.58 -20.68 -10.33
C ASN A 12 -3.69 -21.33 -9.48
N ARG A 13 -4.21 -22.45 -9.95
CA ARG A 13 -5.17 -23.27 -9.23
C ARG A 13 -4.58 -24.65 -9.02
N SER A 14 -4.19 -24.98 -7.80
CA SER A 14 -3.67 -26.31 -7.44
C SER A 14 -2.60 -26.83 -8.41
N GLY A 15 -1.68 -25.95 -8.85
CA GLY A 15 -0.60 -26.28 -9.78
C GLY A 15 -0.93 -26.14 -11.27
N GLN A 16 -2.16 -25.80 -11.62
CA GLN A 16 -2.58 -25.53 -13.00
C GLN A 16 -2.84 -24.04 -13.21
N PHE A 17 -2.40 -23.49 -14.35
CA PHE A 17 -2.74 -22.13 -14.74
C PHE A 17 -4.10 -22.10 -15.41
N ILE A 18 -5.03 -21.41 -14.81
CA ILE A 18 -6.35 -21.12 -15.38
C ILE A 18 -6.46 -19.63 -15.70
N LYS A 19 -7.47 -19.29 -16.50
CA LYS A 19 -7.81 -17.91 -16.82
C LYS A 19 -9.04 -17.53 -16.04
N ALA A 20 -9.01 -16.32 -15.46
CA ALA A 20 -10.13 -15.74 -14.74
C ALA A 20 -10.27 -14.26 -15.09
N ASP A 21 -11.48 -13.76 -15.02
CA ASP A 21 -11.80 -12.35 -15.25
C ASP A 21 -11.88 -11.61 -13.91
N ARG A 22 -11.45 -10.34 -13.90
CA ARG A 22 -11.42 -9.52 -12.70
C ARG A 22 -11.91 -8.10 -12.99
N VAL A 23 -12.67 -7.55 -12.06
CA VAL A 23 -13.01 -6.13 -12.02
C VAL A 23 -12.18 -5.47 -10.94
N ASP A 24 -11.45 -4.43 -11.31
CA ASP A 24 -10.73 -3.56 -10.39
C ASP A 24 -11.41 -2.18 -10.38
N TRP A 25 -11.53 -1.57 -9.22
CA TRP A 25 -11.99 -0.19 -9.13
C TRP A 25 -11.23 0.56 -8.04
N ASP A 26 -11.04 1.85 -8.30
CA ASP A 26 -10.37 2.80 -7.42
C ASP A 26 -11.23 4.01 -7.17
N LEU A 27 -11.25 4.46 -5.92
CA LEU A 27 -11.82 5.73 -5.51
C LEU A 27 -10.77 6.49 -4.70
N ALA A 28 -10.40 7.69 -5.16
CA ALA A 28 -9.45 8.52 -4.45
C ALA A 28 -9.97 9.95 -4.30
N PHE A 29 -9.68 10.55 -3.16
CA PHE A 29 -9.91 11.95 -2.84
C PHE A 29 -8.58 12.57 -2.43
N ASP A 30 -8.20 13.64 -3.10
CA ASP A 30 -7.06 14.48 -2.76
C ASP A 30 -7.58 15.87 -2.40
N ILE A 31 -7.33 16.28 -1.18
CA ILE A 31 -7.78 17.56 -0.64
C ILE A 31 -6.55 18.33 -0.16
N GLN A 32 -6.32 19.50 -0.75
CA GLN A 32 -5.26 20.40 -0.33
C GLN A 32 -5.84 21.62 0.38
N LYS A 33 -5.26 21.96 1.53
CA LYS A 33 -5.61 23.15 2.31
C LYS A 33 -4.34 23.83 2.81
N GLY A 34 -3.90 24.88 2.11
CA GLY A 34 -2.58 25.47 2.30
C GLY A 34 -1.49 24.46 1.93
N ASP A 35 -0.52 24.27 2.81
CA ASP A 35 0.56 23.27 2.62
C ASP A 35 0.15 21.84 3.02
N ARG A 36 -1.01 21.71 3.69
CA ARG A 36 -1.53 20.42 4.13
C ARG A 36 -2.27 19.71 3.03
N GLN A 37 -1.88 18.46 2.78
CA GLN A 37 -2.51 17.57 1.82
C GLN A 37 -3.11 16.35 2.56
N TYR A 38 -4.31 15.96 2.16
CA TYR A 38 -5.00 14.76 2.60
C TYR A 38 -5.29 13.90 1.38
N LEU A 39 -4.81 12.67 1.37
CA LEU A 39 -5.14 11.68 0.37
C LEU A 39 -5.86 10.52 1.04
N ILE A 40 -7.04 10.19 0.55
CA ILE A 40 -7.80 9.01 0.97
C ILE A 40 -8.12 8.21 -0.27
N SER A 41 -7.80 6.93 -0.28
CA SER A 41 -8.17 6.06 -1.40
C SER A 41 -8.66 4.69 -0.94
N ILE A 42 -9.50 4.10 -1.78
CA ILE A 42 -10.02 2.75 -1.66
C ILE A 42 -9.77 2.07 -3.00
N ASN A 43 -9.05 0.96 -2.96
CA ASN A 43 -8.86 0.06 -4.10
C ASN A 43 -9.58 -1.25 -3.83
N SER A 44 -10.27 -1.79 -4.83
CA SER A 44 -10.90 -3.09 -4.74
C SER A 44 -10.64 -3.91 -5.99
N GLN A 45 -10.43 -5.21 -5.79
CA GLN A 45 -10.29 -6.20 -6.83
C GLN A 45 -11.32 -7.31 -6.60
N TYR A 46 -12.13 -7.59 -7.61
CA TYR A 46 -13.18 -8.60 -7.54
C TYR A 46 -13.05 -9.60 -8.68
N TRP A 47 -12.82 -10.88 -8.33
CA TRP A 47 -12.74 -11.97 -9.28
C TRP A 47 -14.13 -12.47 -9.66
N LEU A 48 -14.45 -12.51 -10.94
CA LEU A 48 -15.76 -12.95 -11.44
C LEU A 48 -15.91 -14.46 -11.41
N ASP A 49 -14.88 -15.18 -11.88
CA ASP A 49 -14.83 -16.65 -11.90
C ASP A 49 -13.91 -17.15 -10.78
N PHE A 50 -14.34 -16.97 -9.52
CA PHE A 50 -13.54 -17.29 -8.36
C PHE A 50 -13.78 -18.74 -7.88
N PHE A 51 -12.69 -19.45 -7.63
CA PHE A 51 -12.66 -20.74 -6.93
C PHE A 51 -11.82 -20.62 -5.67
N ASN A 52 -12.25 -21.25 -4.57
CA ASN A 52 -11.59 -21.13 -3.27
C ASN A 52 -10.15 -21.69 -3.20
N ASP A 53 -9.71 -22.42 -4.23
CA ASP A 53 -8.38 -22.99 -4.37
C ASP A 53 -7.43 -22.14 -5.23
N TYR A 54 -7.80 -20.89 -5.52
CA TYR A 54 -6.91 -19.96 -6.19
C TYR A 54 -5.74 -19.56 -5.30
N LEU A 55 -4.54 -19.59 -5.89
CA LEU A 55 -3.29 -19.20 -5.23
C LEU A 55 -2.70 -17.99 -5.92
N THR A 56 -2.38 -16.98 -5.15
CA THR A 56 -1.61 -15.81 -5.62
C THR A 56 -0.13 -16.07 -5.34
N PRO A 57 0.74 -16.07 -6.36
CA PRO A 57 2.17 -16.20 -6.15
C PRO A 57 2.71 -14.97 -5.39
N THR A 58 3.58 -15.21 -4.43
CA THR A 58 4.30 -14.19 -3.68
C THR A 58 5.78 -14.50 -3.71
N LEU A 59 6.63 -13.59 -3.24
CA LEU A 59 8.09 -13.81 -3.14
C LEU A 59 8.45 -15.00 -2.23
N LEU A 60 7.56 -15.43 -1.35
CA LEU A 60 7.78 -16.46 -0.33
C LEU A 60 6.96 -17.73 -0.59
N GLY A 61 6.35 -17.83 -1.76
CA GLY A 61 5.50 -18.96 -2.11
C GLY A 61 4.16 -18.52 -2.67
N SER A 62 3.12 -19.30 -2.43
CA SER A 62 1.77 -18.98 -2.88
C SER A 62 0.82 -18.92 -1.68
N VAL A 63 -0.08 -17.94 -1.71
CA VAL A 63 -1.12 -17.75 -0.69
C VAL A 63 -2.50 -17.91 -1.31
N SER A 64 -3.47 -18.31 -0.50
CA SER A 64 -4.86 -18.38 -0.92
C SER A 64 -5.35 -17.02 -1.39
N SER A 65 -5.95 -16.95 -2.56
CA SER A 65 -6.55 -15.72 -3.07
C SER A 65 -7.93 -15.53 -2.48
N GLU A 66 -8.29 -14.28 -2.26
CA GLU A 66 -9.64 -13.89 -1.86
C GLU A 66 -10.45 -13.47 -3.09
N LYS A 67 -11.75 -13.81 -3.11
CA LYS A 67 -12.67 -13.41 -4.18
C LYS A 67 -12.74 -11.89 -4.33
N ASN A 68 -12.73 -11.20 -3.21
CA ASN A 68 -12.71 -9.75 -3.13
C ASN A 68 -11.55 -9.32 -2.22
N SER A 69 -10.74 -8.42 -2.70
CA SER A 69 -9.66 -7.81 -1.92
C SER A 69 -9.88 -6.30 -1.89
N MET A 70 -9.84 -5.72 -0.70
CA MET A 70 -9.99 -4.27 -0.50
C MET A 70 -8.79 -3.71 0.25
N THR A 71 -8.26 -2.62 -0.28
CA THR A 71 -7.18 -1.86 0.34
C THR A 71 -7.65 -0.42 0.55
N TYR A 72 -7.51 0.04 1.78
CA TYR A 72 -7.75 1.42 2.18
C TYR A 72 -6.41 2.10 2.40
N MET A 73 -6.25 3.31 1.92
CA MET A 73 -5.09 4.14 2.16
C MET A 73 -5.53 5.52 2.62
N ALA A 74 -4.90 6.01 3.68
CA ALA A 74 -5.02 7.38 4.12
C ALA A 74 -3.61 7.96 4.29
N ASN A 75 -3.40 9.17 3.78
CA ASN A 75 -2.16 9.91 3.94
C ASN A 75 -2.48 11.34 4.31
N VAL A 76 -1.71 11.90 5.23
CA VAL A 76 -1.68 13.33 5.51
C VAL A 76 -0.23 13.80 5.52
N SER A 77 0.02 14.92 4.88
CA SER A 77 1.32 15.59 4.89
C SER A 77 1.16 17.09 5.07
N ASP A 78 2.15 17.72 5.67
CA ASP A 78 2.17 19.17 5.93
C ASP A 78 3.60 19.66 6.10
N LYS A 79 3.80 20.97 6.01
CA LYS A 79 5.03 21.65 6.40
C LYS A 79 4.93 22.19 7.83
N PHE A 80 6.04 22.37 8.50
CA PHE A 80 6.11 23.06 9.79
C PHE A 80 6.20 24.57 9.58
N GLY A 81 5.06 25.21 9.24
CA GLY A 81 5.02 26.63 8.89
C GLY A 81 5.89 26.93 7.68
N ASP A 82 6.62 28.04 7.71
CA ASP A 82 7.54 28.46 6.64
C ASP A 82 8.94 27.79 6.70
N SER A 83 9.04 26.64 7.42
CA SER A 83 10.30 25.94 7.61
C SER A 83 10.59 24.98 6.46
N ASP A 84 11.88 24.59 6.35
CA ASP A 84 12.35 23.57 5.42
C ASP A 84 12.02 22.14 5.88
N TRP A 85 11.19 22.00 6.90
CA TRP A 85 10.76 20.74 7.44
C TRP A 85 9.35 20.38 6.99
N SER A 86 9.18 19.17 6.57
CA SER A 86 7.86 18.59 6.30
C SER A 86 7.68 17.25 7.02
N TRP A 87 6.44 16.85 7.20
CA TRP A 87 6.09 15.58 7.79
C TRP A 87 4.99 14.89 6.99
N ASN A 88 4.94 13.58 7.09
CA ASN A 88 3.85 12.77 6.55
C ASN A 88 3.46 11.67 7.53
N LEU A 89 2.19 11.30 7.47
CA LEU A 89 1.65 10.12 8.15
C LEU A 89 0.79 9.37 7.17
N SER A 90 1.08 8.10 6.96
CA SER A 90 0.29 7.23 6.09
C SER A 90 -0.18 5.99 6.83
N ASN A 91 -1.37 5.52 6.47
CA ASN A 91 -1.91 4.25 6.91
C ASN A 91 -2.43 3.48 5.69
N ILE A 92 -2.07 2.21 5.57
CA ILE A 92 -2.55 1.29 4.55
C ILE A 92 -3.16 0.09 5.27
N ILE A 93 -4.40 -0.24 4.95
CA ILE A 93 -5.12 -1.39 5.50
C ILE A 93 -5.56 -2.28 4.34
N ALA A 94 -5.02 -3.48 4.25
CA ALA A 94 -5.51 -4.53 3.36
C ALA A 94 -6.49 -5.40 4.13
N ALA A 95 -7.78 -5.09 4.03
CA ALA A 95 -8.83 -5.62 4.90
C ALA A 95 -8.94 -7.16 4.85
N ASN A 96 -8.82 -7.74 3.66
CA ASN A 96 -8.94 -9.19 3.49
C ASN A 96 -7.68 -9.98 3.88
N ASN A 97 -6.55 -9.29 3.98
CA ASN A 97 -5.27 -9.88 4.37
C ASN A 97 -4.88 -9.55 5.81
N ASP A 98 -5.77 -8.88 6.54
CA ASP A 98 -5.54 -8.47 7.93
C ASP A 98 -4.17 -7.76 8.12
N LEU A 99 -3.77 -6.96 7.11
CA LEU A 99 -2.56 -6.16 7.15
C LEU A 99 -2.90 -4.71 7.48
N SER A 100 -2.22 -4.16 8.48
CA SER A 100 -2.18 -2.72 8.74
C SER A 100 -0.73 -2.24 8.71
N LEU A 101 -0.45 -1.22 7.91
CA LEU A 101 0.85 -0.60 7.78
C LEU A 101 0.72 0.89 8.11
N ILE A 102 1.45 1.35 9.12
CA ILE A 102 1.52 2.76 9.48
C ILE A 102 2.95 3.25 9.24
N THR A 103 3.09 4.35 8.53
CA THR A 103 4.39 5.00 8.29
C THR A 103 4.30 6.47 8.68
N ALA A 104 5.22 6.92 9.52
CA ALA A 104 5.45 8.33 9.83
C ALA A 104 6.79 8.76 9.22
N GLY A 105 6.82 9.88 8.54
CA GLY A 105 8.00 10.44 7.91
C GLY A 105 8.24 11.89 8.35
N LEU A 106 9.50 12.23 8.44
CA LEU A 106 10.01 13.57 8.64
C LEU A 106 11.05 13.84 7.56
N GLU A 107 10.95 14.96 6.88
CA GLU A 107 11.84 15.37 5.80
C GLU A 107 12.36 16.77 6.05
N TRP A 108 13.63 16.98 5.80
CA TRP A 108 14.33 18.24 5.95
C TRP A 108 15.10 18.60 4.70
N ASP A 109 14.73 19.69 4.07
CA ASP A 109 15.42 20.30 2.94
C ASP A 109 16.55 21.19 3.49
N ILE A 110 17.75 20.60 3.68
CA ILE A 110 18.91 21.27 4.29
C ILE A 110 19.45 22.38 3.36
N SER A 111 19.40 22.14 2.05
CA SER A 111 19.74 23.11 0.99
C SER A 111 19.09 22.66 -0.32
N ASP A 112 19.20 23.48 -1.37
CA ASP A 112 18.68 23.16 -2.71
C ASP A 112 19.19 21.80 -3.24
N ASN A 113 20.33 21.34 -2.75
CA ASN A 113 20.99 20.14 -3.23
C ASN A 113 21.06 19.02 -2.18
N LEU A 114 20.64 19.27 -0.95
CA LEU A 114 20.77 18.30 0.15
C LEU A 114 19.44 18.14 0.90
N ASN A 115 18.92 16.92 0.91
CA ASN A 115 17.71 16.54 1.60
C ASN A 115 17.99 15.36 2.54
N ALA A 116 17.40 15.37 3.72
CA ALA A 116 17.42 14.27 4.68
C ALA A 116 16.01 13.82 5.01
N LYS A 117 15.78 12.51 5.03
CA LYS A 117 14.46 11.91 5.31
C LYS A 117 14.57 10.80 6.33
N LEU A 118 13.76 10.87 7.37
CA LEU A 118 13.61 9.86 8.39
C LEU A 118 12.21 9.25 8.29
N ASN A 119 12.11 7.93 8.14
CA ASN A 119 10.84 7.22 8.14
C ASN A 119 10.82 6.16 9.24
N ALA A 120 9.71 6.07 9.94
CA ALA A 120 9.41 4.99 10.86
C ALA A 120 8.17 4.26 10.37
N THR A 121 8.28 2.95 10.20
CA THR A 121 7.19 2.10 9.71
C THR A 121 6.90 1.00 10.71
N ARG A 122 5.62 0.78 10.98
CA ARG A 122 5.14 -0.38 11.73
C ARG A 122 4.11 -1.11 10.89
N ALA A 123 4.28 -2.42 10.75
CA ALA A 123 3.29 -3.31 10.16
C ALA A 123 2.74 -4.26 11.22
N ASN A 124 1.48 -4.62 11.06
CA ASN A 124 0.79 -5.62 11.85
C ASN A 124 0.00 -6.52 10.90
N ALA A 125 0.22 -7.82 10.92
CA ALA A 125 -0.40 -8.77 10.01
C ALA A 125 -0.75 -10.06 10.74
N LYS A 126 -1.81 -10.76 10.33
CA LYS A 126 -2.13 -12.08 10.88
C LYS A 126 -1.18 -13.15 10.35
N LEU A 127 -0.73 -14.03 11.23
CA LEU A 127 0.26 -15.07 10.96
C LEU A 127 -0.17 -16.12 9.91
N ASP A 128 -1.45 -16.30 9.70
CA ASP A 128 -2.02 -17.27 8.75
C ASP A 128 -2.31 -16.68 7.35
N ARG A 129 -1.90 -15.42 7.11
CA ARG A 129 -2.22 -14.68 5.89
C ARG A 129 -0.97 -14.36 5.04
N ALA A 130 -1.21 -13.81 3.87
CA ALA A 130 -0.21 -13.46 2.88
C ALA A 130 0.96 -12.62 3.40
N PHE A 131 0.74 -11.83 4.43
CA PHE A 131 1.68 -10.87 4.99
C PHE A 131 2.21 -11.25 6.37
N SER A 132 2.12 -12.54 6.75
CA SER A 132 2.52 -13.02 8.08
C SER A 132 3.95 -12.67 8.49
N LEU A 133 4.86 -12.51 7.51
CA LEU A 133 6.24 -12.05 7.78
C LEU A 133 6.33 -10.57 8.19
N LEU A 134 5.26 -9.82 8.04
CA LEU A 134 5.18 -8.42 8.47
C LEU A 134 4.50 -8.30 9.85
N ASP A 135 4.21 -9.42 10.52
CA ASP A 135 3.67 -9.37 11.87
C ASP A 135 4.70 -8.76 12.82
N ASP A 136 4.27 -7.75 13.58
CA ASP A 136 5.13 -6.91 14.44
C ASP A 136 6.38 -6.31 13.76
N TYR A 137 6.36 -6.20 12.41
CA TYR A 137 7.47 -5.60 11.69
C TYR A 137 7.60 -4.12 12.05
N GLN A 138 8.80 -3.73 12.45
CA GLN A 138 9.16 -2.34 12.73
C GLN A 138 10.45 -1.99 12.00
N ARG A 139 10.46 -0.83 11.37
CA ARG A 139 11.64 -0.33 10.66
C ARG A 139 11.78 1.17 10.83
N VAL A 140 13.00 1.60 11.09
CA VAL A 140 13.40 3.01 10.95
C VAL A 140 14.42 3.10 9.82
N ASN A 141 14.22 4.04 8.92
CA ASN A 141 15.09 4.29 7.77
C ASN A 141 15.48 5.76 7.72
N LEU A 142 16.79 6.01 7.63
CA LEU A 142 17.35 7.34 7.37
C LEU A 142 17.89 7.36 5.95
N GLU A 143 17.49 8.33 5.17
CA GLU A 143 17.95 8.56 3.80
C GLU A 143 18.51 9.98 3.70
N VAL A 144 19.68 10.12 3.08
CA VAL A 144 20.27 11.42 2.76
C VAL A 144 20.52 11.45 1.25
N LYS A 145 19.96 12.42 0.57
CA LYS A 145 20.11 12.62 -0.88
C LYS A 145 20.91 13.87 -1.15
N PHE A 146 21.89 13.74 -2.02
CA PHE A 146 22.64 14.86 -2.58
C PHE A 146 22.44 14.86 -4.09
N GLN A 147 22.06 16.02 -4.65
CA GLN A 147 21.91 16.24 -6.08
C GLN A 147 23.02 17.16 -6.57
N TYR A 148 23.65 16.82 -7.68
CA TYR A 148 24.73 17.61 -8.32
C TYR A 148 24.18 18.61 -9.33
#